data_b878fe15ffb92103cc50bb1d2a5747b8
#
_entry.id   b878fe15ffb92103cc50bb1d2a5747b8
#
_cell.length_a   1.000
_cell.length_b   1.000
_cell.length_c   1.000
_cell.angle_alpha   90.00
_cell.angle_beta   90.00
_cell.angle_gamma   90.00
#
_symmetry.space_group_name_H-M   'P 1'
#
loop_
_entity.id
_entity.type
_entity.pdbx_description
1 polymer ?
#
loop_
_entity_poly.entity_id
_entity_poly.type
_entity_poly.pdbx_seq_one_letter_code
_entity_poly.pdbx_strand_id
1 'polypeptide(L)'
;MVVFCALFLGAPPSIAQEVIQSASELDYPPYSIVTLAVLGALVLAGGAAYLWLRTLRAQVQARTAELAIANRQQQEEIHRREQCEARFRDLFEQNSSVMLLIEPASGAIVDANRSAVEFYGYARDELLQMSISAINTLPPEETARARERALRGECKDFEFRHRLASGEMRDVEVHLTSIGDNERPLLVSIVNDVSARRRAERELEQYRGHLEELVASRTAELMRAKLAAESANVAKSAFLANMSHELRTPMNAILGMATLLRRSAVTPAQADKLEKIDSAGKHLLAIINDVLDLSKIEAGKLLLESAPVAIGPLINDVAQLVAQAARDKGLELGIEVGAGADTFPDHLRGDPTRLQQALLNYATNAVKFTDAGRVTLRAVLLDDSEADVRVRFEVQDTGIGIAPDALARLFSAFEQADNSSTRKYGGAGLGLVITRRLAEQMGGEVGVDSTPGVGSTFWFTARLEKASAEAASAPVPVITDAEALIRQRHAGARVLIADDEALNRGVVQFFLEASGLVVDVAEDGEQALELAAANDYALILMDVQMPRLNGLDAARRLRALPGYGATPILAMTANALVEDKARCVAAGMNDFVAKPFNPDLLFACLLRWLGDKGGHDKRFAQTS
;
A
#
# COMPACT_ATOMS: atom_id res chain seq x y z
N MET A 1 59.87 -89.11 -80.79
CA MET A 1 59.86 -88.25 -79.58
C MET A 1 60.26 -86.84 -79.85
N VAL A 2 61.35 -86.67 -80.61
CA VAL A 2 61.86 -85.32 -80.95
C VAL A 2 60.87 -84.54 -81.85
N VAL A 3 60.20 -85.26 -82.83
CA VAL A 3 59.16 -84.61 -83.68
C VAL A 3 57.88 -84.26 -82.90
N PHE A 4 57.53 -85.04 -81.91
CA PHE A 4 56.31 -84.77 -81.06
C PHE A 4 56.56 -83.63 -80.09
N CYS A 5 57.78 -83.52 -79.60
CA CYS A 5 58.17 -82.37 -78.76
C CYS A 5 58.25 -81.02 -79.51
N ALA A 6 58.68 -81.10 -80.76
CA ALA A 6 58.79 -79.86 -81.60
C ALA A 6 57.42 -79.33 -82.01
N LEU A 7 56.43 -80.21 -82.27
CA LEU A 7 55.07 -79.77 -82.59
C LEU A 7 54.31 -79.22 -81.35
N PHE A 8 54.60 -79.73 -80.16
CA PHE A 8 53.93 -79.32 -78.93
C PHE A 8 54.50 -78.01 -78.34
N LEU A 9 55.77 -77.68 -78.74
CA LEU A 9 56.45 -76.48 -78.30
C LEU A 9 56.32 -75.26 -79.28
N GLY A 10 55.48 -75.44 -80.30
CA GLY A 10 55.16 -74.35 -81.21
C GLY A 10 56.29 -73.97 -82.17
N ALA A 11 57.22 -74.88 -82.49
CA ALA A 11 58.29 -74.61 -83.44
C ALA A 11 57.71 -74.55 -84.86
N PRO A 12 58.27 -73.67 -85.73
CA PRO A 12 57.76 -73.57 -87.08
C PRO A 12 58.00 -74.83 -87.93
N PRO A 13 57.12 -75.15 -88.91
CA PRO A 13 57.14 -76.40 -89.71
C PRO A 13 58.46 -76.73 -90.37
N SER A 14 59.28 -75.74 -90.63
CA SER A 14 60.62 -75.93 -91.25
C SER A 14 61.62 -76.71 -90.35
N ILE A 15 61.59 -76.43 -89.05
CA ILE A 15 62.42 -77.09 -88.04
C ILE A 15 61.92 -78.56 -87.78
N ALA A 16 60.63 -78.75 -87.84
CA ALA A 16 60.03 -80.12 -87.67
C ALA A 16 60.43 -81.02 -88.85
N GLN A 17 60.58 -80.49 -90.06
CA GLN A 17 60.97 -81.27 -91.24
C GLN A 17 62.46 -81.67 -91.23
N GLU A 18 63.37 -80.76 -90.77
CA GLU A 18 64.82 -81.05 -90.61
C GLU A 18 65.07 -82.12 -89.51
N VAL A 19 64.33 -82.11 -88.48
CA VAL A 19 64.40 -83.09 -87.37
C VAL A 19 63.88 -84.48 -87.82
N ILE A 20 62.88 -84.54 -88.72
CA ILE A 20 62.39 -85.79 -89.31
C ILE A 20 63.40 -86.42 -90.22
N GLN A 21 64.14 -85.64 -91.01
CA GLN A 21 65.11 -86.19 -91.95
C GLN A 21 66.40 -86.70 -91.26
N SER A 22 66.82 -86.17 -90.19
CA SER A 22 67.96 -86.62 -89.39
C SER A 22 67.64 -87.84 -88.50
N ALA A 23 66.40 -88.10 -88.25
CA ALA A 23 65.94 -89.23 -87.40
C ALA A 23 65.77 -90.53 -88.21
N SER A 24 65.74 -90.53 -89.56
CA SER A 24 65.59 -91.70 -90.42
C SER A 24 66.90 -92.48 -90.61
N GLU A 25 68.06 -91.97 -90.23
CA GLU A 25 69.35 -92.65 -90.33
C GLU A 25 69.81 -93.43 -89.08
N LEU A 26 69.03 -93.43 -88.02
CA LEU A 26 69.37 -94.14 -86.78
C LEU A 26 68.62 -95.43 -86.67
N ASP A 27 69.36 -96.55 -86.85
CA ASP A 27 68.90 -97.92 -86.82
C ASP A 27 68.65 -98.36 -85.34
N TYR A 28 67.45 -98.15 -84.83
CA TYR A 28 67.06 -98.62 -83.50
C TYR A 28 66.11 -99.79 -83.58
N PRO A 29 66.30 -100.85 -82.79
CA PRO A 29 65.43 -101.98 -82.79
C PRO A 29 63.96 -101.59 -82.42
N PRO A 30 62.93 -102.14 -83.05
CA PRO A 30 61.53 -101.70 -82.98
C PRO A 30 60.94 -101.66 -81.54
N TYR A 31 61.53 -102.27 -80.58
CA TYR A 31 61.07 -102.29 -79.19
C TYR A 31 61.47 -101.02 -78.41
N SER A 32 62.50 -100.33 -78.83
CA SER A 32 62.93 -99.09 -78.13
C SER A 32 62.05 -97.93 -78.45
N ILE A 33 61.42 -97.85 -79.57
CA ILE A 33 60.53 -96.74 -79.99
C ILE A 33 59.17 -96.88 -79.22
N VAL A 34 58.66 -98.08 -79.04
CA VAL A 34 57.44 -98.29 -78.34
C VAL A 34 57.60 -98.00 -76.84
N THR A 35 58.71 -98.35 -76.22
CA THR A 35 59.03 -98.07 -74.84
C THR A 35 59.17 -96.60 -74.56
N LEU A 36 59.81 -95.85 -75.44
CA LEU A 36 59.93 -94.41 -75.36
C LEU A 36 58.59 -93.67 -75.56
N ALA A 37 57.71 -94.19 -76.46
CA ALA A 37 56.37 -93.63 -76.66
C ALA A 37 55.47 -93.90 -75.47
N VAL A 38 55.52 -95.05 -74.83
CA VAL A 38 54.79 -95.39 -73.65
C VAL A 38 55.26 -94.59 -72.42
N LEU A 39 56.58 -94.42 -72.25
CA LEU A 39 57.13 -93.52 -71.20
C LEU A 39 56.75 -92.09 -71.43
N GLY A 40 56.77 -91.62 -72.66
CA GLY A 40 56.32 -90.23 -72.98
C GLY A 40 54.82 -90.02 -72.68
N ALA A 41 54.01 -91.02 -73.04
CA ALA A 41 52.55 -91.01 -72.72
C ALA A 41 52.29 -91.01 -71.22
N LEU A 42 53.05 -91.80 -70.45
CA LEU A 42 52.94 -91.81 -68.99
C LEU A 42 53.39 -90.50 -68.34
N VAL A 43 54.44 -89.87 -68.83
CA VAL A 43 54.89 -88.60 -68.35
C VAL A 43 53.85 -87.49 -68.67
N LEU A 44 53.30 -87.52 -69.90
CA LEU A 44 52.21 -86.59 -70.27
C LEU A 44 50.92 -86.87 -69.45
N ALA A 45 50.57 -88.08 -69.28
CA ALA A 45 49.42 -88.45 -68.44
C ALA A 45 49.64 -88.04 -66.96
N GLY A 46 50.84 -88.26 -66.42
CA GLY A 46 51.25 -87.83 -65.10
C GLY A 46 51.26 -86.33 -64.95
N GLY A 47 51.76 -85.62 -65.97
CA GLY A 47 51.75 -84.14 -66.02
C GLY A 47 50.31 -83.61 -66.06
N ALA A 48 49.48 -84.20 -66.92
CA ALA A 48 48.09 -83.79 -67.02
C ALA A 48 47.31 -84.09 -65.71
N ALA A 49 47.52 -85.25 -65.09
CA ALA A 49 46.96 -85.62 -63.82
C ALA A 49 47.42 -84.67 -62.67
N TYR A 50 48.76 -84.27 -62.73
CA TYR A 50 49.31 -83.30 -61.76
C TYR A 50 48.65 -81.93 -61.91
N LEU A 51 48.53 -81.44 -63.13
CA LEU A 51 47.90 -80.16 -63.44
C LEU A 51 46.42 -80.17 -63.05
N TRP A 52 45.74 -81.30 -63.40
CA TRP A 52 44.30 -81.44 -62.98
C TRP A 52 44.14 -81.51 -61.47
N LEU A 53 44.96 -82.24 -60.74
CA LEU A 53 44.94 -82.26 -59.27
C LEU A 53 45.31 -80.87 -58.69
N ARG A 54 46.24 -80.14 -59.30
CA ARG A 54 46.56 -78.79 -58.86
C ARG A 54 45.38 -77.81 -59.03
N THR A 55 44.73 -77.85 -60.21
CA THR A 55 43.56 -77.04 -60.49
C THR A 55 42.37 -77.43 -59.58
N LEU A 56 42.16 -78.72 -59.38
CA LEU A 56 41.14 -79.17 -58.48
C LEU A 56 41.36 -78.77 -57.01
N ARG A 57 42.64 -78.84 -56.55
CA ARG A 57 43.00 -78.30 -55.19
C ARG A 57 42.78 -76.83 -55.10
N ALA A 58 43.15 -76.10 -56.15
CA ALA A 58 42.96 -74.60 -56.19
C ALA A 58 41.44 -74.27 -56.17
N GLN A 59 40.63 -75.00 -56.94
CA GLN A 59 39.15 -74.81 -56.92
C GLN A 59 38.54 -75.19 -55.58
N VAL A 60 38.96 -76.30 -54.96
CA VAL A 60 38.48 -76.69 -53.63
C VAL A 60 38.91 -75.65 -52.59
N GLN A 61 40.16 -75.19 -52.63
CA GLN A 61 40.60 -74.13 -51.71
C GLN A 61 39.86 -72.80 -51.93
N ALA A 62 39.60 -72.41 -53.19
CA ALA A 62 38.80 -71.20 -53.46
C ALA A 62 37.37 -71.35 -52.95
N ARG A 63 36.72 -72.52 -53.21
CA ARG A 63 35.37 -72.80 -52.72
C ARG A 63 35.30 -72.89 -51.18
N THR A 64 36.29 -73.49 -50.53
CA THR A 64 36.35 -73.57 -49.08
C THR A 64 36.60 -72.17 -48.48
N ALA A 65 37.39 -71.30 -49.11
CA ALA A 65 37.60 -69.93 -48.70
C ALA A 65 36.31 -69.08 -48.86
N GLU A 66 35.63 -69.24 -50.04
CA GLU A 66 34.32 -68.56 -50.24
C GLU A 66 33.28 -68.98 -49.19
N LEU A 67 33.16 -70.30 -48.94
CA LEU A 67 32.24 -70.84 -47.93
C LEU A 67 32.62 -70.38 -46.51
N ALA A 68 33.92 -70.30 -46.20
CA ALA A 68 34.38 -69.76 -44.90
C ALA A 68 34.04 -68.29 -44.71
N ILE A 69 34.20 -67.47 -45.79
CA ILE A 69 33.79 -66.03 -45.75
C ILE A 69 32.27 -65.91 -45.59
N ALA A 70 31.50 -66.65 -46.42
CA ALA A 70 30.02 -66.65 -46.33
C ALA A 70 29.51 -67.12 -44.95
N ASN A 71 30.11 -68.17 -44.41
CA ASN A 71 29.74 -68.64 -43.08
C ASN A 71 30.10 -67.66 -41.97
N ARG A 72 31.24 -66.98 -42.10
CA ARG A 72 31.65 -65.92 -41.16
C ARG A 72 30.71 -64.73 -41.23
N GLN A 73 30.34 -64.28 -42.42
CA GLN A 73 29.38 -63.19 -42.62
C GLN A 73 28.02 -63.56 -42.00
N GLN A 74 27.53 -64.81 -42.24
CA GLN A 74 26.30 -65.31 -41.69
C GLN A 74 26.34 -65.35 -40.12
N GLN A 75 27.47 -65.82 -39.56
CA GLN A 75 27.65 -65.85 -38.10
C GLN A 75 27.72 -64.43 -37.52
N GLU A 76 28.40 -63.48 -38.20
CA GLU A 76 28.43 -62.09 -37.78
C GLU A 76 27.03 -61.44 -37.82
N GLU A 77 26.25 -61.75 -38.84
CA GLU A 77 24.87 -61.28 -38.95
C GLU A 77 23.94 -61.84 -37.86
N ILE A 78 24.05 -63.18 -37.62
CA ILE A 78 23.31 -63.82 -36.51
C ILE A 78 23.70 -63.21 -35.16
N HIS A 79 25.01 -63.07 -34.91
CA HIS A 79 25.49 -62.45 -33.64
C HIS A 79 25.06 -61.01 -33.49
N ARG A 80 25.08 -60.24 -34.57
CA ARG A 80 24.56 -58.84 -34.55
C ARG A 80 23.07 -58.83 -34.26
N ARG A 81 22.33 -59.73 -34.85
CA ARG A 81 20.88 -59.86 -34.61
C ARG A 81 20.58 -60.26 -33.15
N GLU A 82 21.28 -61.22 -32.61
CA GLU A 82 21.17 -61.66 -31.23
C GLU A 82 21.52 -60.51 -30.24
N GLN A 83 22.59 -59.76 -30.52
CA GLN A 83 22.96 -58.61 -29.71
C GLN A 83 21.90 -57.51 -29.77
N CYS A 84 21.31 -57.27 -30.93
CA CYS A 84 20.27 -56.27 -31.11
C CYS A 84 18.99 -56.71 -30.34
N GLU A 85 18.62 -57.96 -30.46
CA GLU A 85 17.47 -58.53 -29.72
C GLU A 85 17.70 -58.48 -28.21
N ALA A 86 18.91 -58.81 -27.73
CA ALA A 86 19.23 -58.76 -26.32
C ALA A 86 19.16 -57.32 -25.79
N ARG A 87 19.74 -56.34 -26.53
CA ARG A 87 19.67 -54.93 -26.17
C ARG A 87 18.24 -54.39 -26.14
N PHE A 88 17.42 -54.77 -27.12
CA PHE A 88 16.01 -54.38 -27.13
C PHE A 88 15.28 -54.94 -25.93
N ARG A 89 15.49 -56.23 -25.61
CA ARG A 89 14.90 -56.90 -24.47
C ARG A 89 15.31 -56.23 -23.15
N ASP A 90 16.60 -55.90 -22.98
CA ASP A 90 17.07 -55.22 -21.79
C ASP A 90 16.47 -53.81 -21.66
N LEU A 91 16.41 -53.03 -22.74
CA LEU A 91 15.79 -51.72 -22.75
C LEU A 91 14.28 -51.76 -22.45
N PHE A 92 13.59 -52.76 -22.91
CA PHE A 92 12.16 -52.93 -22.64
C PHE A 92 11.91 -53.39 -21.21
N GLU A 93 12.58 -54.47 -20.77
CA GLU A 93 12.37 -55.07 -19.45
C GLU A 93 12.86 -54.22 -18.29
N GLN A 94 14.00 -53.54 -18.44
CA GLN A 94 14.58 -52.70 -17.37
C GLN A 94 14.06 -51.28 -17.36
N ASN A 95 13.19 -50.90 -18.29
CA ASN A 95 12.60 -49.57 -18.30
C ASN A 95 11.67 -49.41 -17.09
N SER A 96 11.86 -48.30 -16.36
CA SER A 96 11.01 -47.92 -15.22
C SER A 96 9.60 -47.48 -15.63
N SER A 97 9.41 -47.10 -16.89
CA SER A 97 8.07 -46.75 -17.40
C SER A 97 7.26 -48.03 -17.66
N VAL A 98 5.99 -47.96 -17.38
CA VAL A 98 5.04 -49.05 -17.69
C VAL A 98 4.91 -49.15 -19.21
N MET A 99 5.36 -50.26 -19.79
CA MET A 99 5.36 -50.47 -21.25
C MET A 99 4.62 -51.73 -21.65
N LEU A 100 3.76 -51.61 -22.66
CA LEU A 100 3.06 -52.70 -23.30
C LEU A 100 3.32 -52.71 -24.80
N LEU A 101 3.48 -53.88 -25.41
CA LEU A 101 3.41 -54.06 -26.85
C LEU A 101 2.02 -54.59 -27.21
N ILE A 102 1.35 -53.88 -28.11
CA ILE A 102 -0.06 -54.14 -28.43
C ILE A 102 -0.19 -54.39 -29.93
N GLU A 103 -0.90 -55.43 -30.30
CA GLU A 103 -1.33 -55.64 -31.67
C GLU A 103 -2.45 -54.67 -32.05
N PRO A 104 -2.29 -53.83 -33.06
CA PRO A 104 -3.26 -52.76 -33.33
C PRO A 104 -4.65 -53.27 -33.67
N ALA A 105 -4.76 -54.36 -34.43
CA ALA A 105 -6.02 -54.84 -34.94
C ALA A 105 -6.93 -55.44 -33.84
N SER A 106 -6.39 -56.37 -33.05
CA SER A 106 -7.12 -57.07 -31.99
C SER A 106 -7.09 -56.34 -30.65
N GLY A 107 -6.06 -55.50 -30.42
CA GLY A 107 -5.75 -54.93 -29.12
C GLY A 107 -5.12 -55.91 -28.14
N ALA A 108 -4.69 -57.10 -28.64
CA ALA A 108 -4.03 -58.12 -27.82
C ALA A 108 -2.68 -57.57 -27.31
N ILE A 109 -2.37 -57.86 -26.08
CA ILE A 109 -1.08 -57.53 -25.47
C ILE A 109 -0.07 -58.59 -25.91
N VAL A 110 0.89 -58.18 -26.73
CA VAL A 110 1.91 -59.07 -27.27
C VAL A 110 3.07 -59.24 -26.31
N ASP A 111 3.39 -58.15 -25.59
CA ASP A 111 4.43 -58.16 -24.56
C ASP A 111 4.16 -57.12 -23.49
N ALA A 112 4.73 -57.33 -22.31
CA ALA A 112 4.63 -56.42 -21.16
C ALA A 112 5.95 -56.42 -20.39
N ASN A 113 6.50 -55.26 -20.10
CA ASN A 113 7.73 -55.17 -19.33
C ASN A 113 7.47 -55.39 -17.82
N ARG A 114 8.54 -55.51 -17.06
CA ARG A 114 8.47 -55.71 -15.61
C ARG A 114 7.64 -54.64 -14.91
N SER A 115 7.83 -53.38 -15.27
CA SER A 115 7.08 -52.27 -14.70
C SER A 115 5.57 -52.36 -14.97
N ALA A 116 5.18 -52.90 -16.13
CA ALA A 116 3.77 -53.16 -16.44
C ALA A 116 3.16 -54.26 -15.55
N VAL A 117 3.90 -55.32 -15.33
CA VAL A 117 3.48 -56.42 -14.41
C VAL A 117 3.30 -55.87 -12.99
N GLU A 118 4.27 -55.09 -12.49
CA GLU A 118 4.22 -54.51 -11.16
C GLU A 118 3.07 -53.46 -11.03
N PHE A 119 2.86 -52.64 -12.06
CA PHE A 119 1.81 -51.61 -12.07
C PHE A 119 0.40 -52.20 -12.15
N TYR A 120 0.15 -53.08 -13.10
CA TYR A 120 -1.19 -53.66 -13.29
C TYR A 120 -1.53 -54.77 -12.29
N GLY A 121 -0.53 -55.45 -11.71
CA GLY A 121 -0.71 -56.51 -10.72
C GLY A 121 -1.13 -57.86 -11.30
N TYR A 122 -1.16 -58.03 -12.64
CA TYR A 122 -1.36 -59.31 -13.32
C TYR A 122 -0.02 -59.98 -13.55
N ALA A 123 -0.01 -61.35 -13.54
CA ALA A 123 1.16 -62.08 -14.00
C ALA A 123 1.42 -61.80 -15.50
N ARG A 124 2.69 -61.87 -15.94
CA ARG A 124 3.02 -61.61 -17.34
C ARG A 124 2.24 -62.50 -18.29
N ASP A 125 2.16 -63.80 -17.99
CA ASP A 125 1.44 -64.73 -18.81
C ASP A 125 -0.06 -64.44 -18.89
N GLU A 126 -0.64 -63.87 -17.86
CA GLU A 126 -2.02 -63.36 -17.86
C GLU A 126 -2.18 -62.16 -18.75
N LEU A 127 -1.25 -61.18 -18.63
CA LEU A 127 -1.27 -59.96 -19.47
C LEU A 127 -1.19 -60.34 -20.97
N LEU A 128 -0.36 -61.31 -21.34
CA LEU A 128 -0.20 -61.76 -22.73
C LEU A 128 -1.45 -62.47 -23.28
N GLN A 129 -2.35 -62.92 -22.41
CA GLN A 129 -3.65 -63.50 -22.82
C GLN A 129 -4.77 -62.49 -22.85
N MET A 130 -4.49 -61.22 -22.41
CA MET A 130 -5.49 -60.16 -22.32
C MET A 130 -5.46 -59.26 -23.54
N SER A 131 -6.56 -58.57 -23.76
CA SER A 131 -6.61 -57.38 -24.63
C SER A 131 -6.55 -56.14 -23.76
N ILE A 132 -5.94 -55.07 -24.30
CA ILE A 132 -5.91 -53.77 -23.65
C ILE A 132 -7.32 -53.25 -23.31
N SER A 133 -8.35 -53.66 -24.03
CA SER A 133 -9.76 -53.35 -23.75
C SER A 133 -10.27 -53.96 -22.44
N ALA A 134 -9.61 -54.99 -21.88
CA ALA A 134 -9.95 -55.52 -20.57
C ALA A 134 -9.40 -54.68 -19.42
N ILE A 135 -8.32 -53.97 -19.65
CA ILE A 135 -7.67 -53.05 -18.71
C ILE A 135 -8.28 -51.64 -18.81
N ASN A 136 -8.49 -51.16 -20.03
CA ASN A 136 -9.09 -49.85 -20.28
C ASN A 136 -10.59 -49.86 -19.96
N THR A 137 -11.08 -48.82 -19.29
CA THR A 137 -12.50 -48.72 -18.92
C THR A 137 -13.39 -48.12 -20.00
N LEU A 138 -12.81 -47.62 -21.09
CA LEU A 138 -13.56 -47.14 -22.24
C LEU A 138 -14.20 -48.28 -23.01
N PRO A 139 -15.29 -48.04 -23.75
CA PRO A 139 -15.88 -49.03 -24.66
C PRO A 139 -14.83 -49.55 -25.64
N PRO A 140 -14.90 -50.84 -26.01
CA PRO A 140 -13.93 -51.47 -26.92
C PRO A 140 -13.80 -50.72 -28.27
N GLU A 141 -14.87 -50.15 -28.76
CA GLU A 141 -14.87 -49.37 -30.01
C GLU A 141 -14.04 -48.06 -29.90
N GLU A 142 -14.11 -47.38 -28.76
CA GLU A 142 -13.33 -46.15 -28.53
C GLU A 142 -11.85 -46.45 -28.38
N THR A 143 -11.55 -47.54 -27.67
CA THR A 143 -10.17 -48.05 -27.52
C THR A 143 -9.60 -48.45 -28.87
N ALA A 144 -10.39 -49.08 -29.75
CA ALA A 144 -10.00 -49.43 -31.13
C ALA A 144 -9.72 -48.18 -31.97
N ARG A 145 -10.59 -47.16 -31.91
CA ARG A 145 -10.36 -45.89 -32.62
C ARG A 145 -9.10 -45.18 -32.16
N ALA A 146 -8.78 -45.22 -30.86
CA ALA A 146 -7.55 -44.65 -30.33
C ALA A 146 -6.31 -45.35 -30.91
N ARG A 147 -6.31 -46.71 -30.99
CA ARG A 147 -5.24 -47.49 -31.62
C ARG A 147 -5.07 -47.17 -33.12
N GLU A 148 -6.20 -47.05 -33.86
CA GLU A 148 -6.16 -46.66 -35.27
C GLU A 148 -5.57 -45.27 -35.49
N ARG A 149 -5.95 -44.28 -34.65
CA ARG A 149 -5.41 -42.91 -34.71
C ARG A 149 -3.91 -42.92 -34.39
N ALA A 150 -3.49 -43.69 -33.40
CA ALA A 150 -2.08 -43.85 -33.08
C ALA A 150 -1.27 -44.48 -34.21
N LEU A 151 -1.84 -45.52 -34.87
CA LEU A 151 -1.23 -46.23 -35.99
C LEU A 151 -1.03 -45.29 -37.20
N ARG A 152 -2.00 -44.38 -37.48
CA ARG A 152 -1.90 -43.37 -38.53
C ARG A 152 -1.02 -42.17 -38.15
N GLY A 153 -0.52 -42.10 -36.91
CA GLY A 153 0.27 -40.96 -36.43
C GLY A 153 -0.53 -39.69 -36.17
N GLU A 154 -1.87 -39.75 -36.16
CA GLU A 154 -2.76 -38.61 -35.98
C GLU A 154 -2.77 -38.12 -34.51
N CYS A 155 -2.61 -39.01 -33.56
CA CYS A 155 -2.53 -38.69 -32.14
C CYS A 155 -1.67 -39.76 -31.44
N LYS A 156 -0.81 -39.30 -30.54
CA LYS A 156 0.07 -40.20 -29.78
C LYS A 156 -0.27 -40.25 -28.30
N ASP A 157 -0.83 -39.18 -27.76
CA ASP A 157 -1.11 -39.00 -26.34
C ASP A 157 -2.60 -39.17 -26.07
N PHE A 158 -2.95 -40.01 -25.15
CA PHE A 158 -4.32 -40.33 -24.78
C PHE A 158 -4.45 -40.35 -23.27
N GLU A 159 -5.59 -39.92 -22.78
CA GLU A 159 -5.97 -40.05 -21.38
C GLU A 159 -6.97 -41.18 -21.24
N PHE A 160 -6.65 -42.11 -20.38
CA PHE A 160 -7.52 -43.26 -20.11
C PHE A 160 -7.69 -43.47 -18.61
N ARG A 161 -8.65 -44.30 -18.27
CA ARG A 161 -8.77 -44.88 -16.95
C ARG A 161 -8.57 -46.38 -17.06
N HIS A 162 -7.53 -46.89 -16.39
CA HIS A 162 -7.19 -48.30 -16.39
C HIS A 162 -7.61 -48.94 -15.08
N ARG A 163 -8.01 -50.23 -15.18
CA ARG A 163 -8.36 -51.08 -14.05
C ARG A 163 -7.20 -52.01 -13.76
N LEU A 164 -6.72 -52.00 -12.53
CA LEU A 164 -5.70 -52.92 -12.04
C LEU A 164 -6.32 -54.27 -11.68
N ALA A 165 -5.48 -55.31 -11.47
CA ALA A 165 -5.91 -56.64 -11.01
C ALA A 165 -6.64 -56.59 -9.67
N SER A 166 -6.29 -55.64 -8.80
CA SER A 166 -6.97 -55.37 -7.52
C SER A 166 -8.39 -54.79 -7.67
N GLY A 167 -8.81 -54.40 -8.88
CA GLY A 167 -10.03 -53.65 -9.15
C GLY A 167 -9.89 -52.13 -8.98
N GLU A 168 -8.76 -51.66 -8.52
CA GLU A 168 -8.49 -50.21 -8.38
C GLU A 168 -8.46 -49.54 -9.75
N MET A 169 -9.02 -48.29 -9.81
CA MET A 169 -9.02 -47.49 -11.01
C MET A 169 -7.90 -46.47 -10.95
N ARG A 170 -7.10 -46.41 -12.01
CA ARG A 170 -6.01 -45.43 -12.18
C ARG A 170 -6.27 -44.54 -13.37
N ASP A 171 -6.17 -43.22 -13.16
CA ASP A 171 -6.14 -42.25 -14.26
C ASP A 171 -4.73 -42.30 -14.86
N VAL A 172 -4.63 -42.58 -16.16
CA VAL A 172 -3.34 -42.77 -16.84
C VAL A 172 -3.25 -41.90 -18.11
N GLU A 173 -2.06 -41.36 -18.35
CA GLU A 173 -1.68 -40.78 -19.64
C GLU A 173 -0.91 -41.85 -20.42
N VAL A 174 -1.37 -42.15 -21.63
CA VAL A 174 -0.82 -43.24 -22.45
C VAL A 174 -0.25 -42.64 -23.73
N HIS A 175 1.05 -42.85 -23.95
CA HIS A 175 1.73 -42.52 -25.19
C HIS A 175 1.83 -43.73 -26.08
N LEU A 176 1.21 -43.72 -27.28
CA LEU A 176 1.20 -44.77 -28.26
C LEU A 176 2.08 -44.45 -29.44
N THR A 177 3.04 -45.34 -29.75
CA THR A 177 3.93 -45.18 -30.91
C THR A 177 3.95 -46.50 -31.73
N SER A 178 3.79 -46.39 -33.05
CA SER A 178 3.90 -47.54 -33.96
C SER A 178 5.37 -47.94 -34.17
N ILE A 179 5.64 -49.22 -34.06
CA ILE A 179 6.93 -49.82 -34.38
C ILE A 179 6.73 -51.01 -35.32
N GLY A 180 7.75 -51.44 -36.07
CA GLY A 180 7.73 -52.54 -37.04
C GLY A 180 7.54 -52.06 -38.48
N ASP A 181 7.50 -53.03 -39.41
CA ASP A 181 7.26 -52.78 -40.83
C ASP A 181 5.74 -52.76 -41.15
N ASN A 182 5.41 -52.40 -42.40
CA ASN A 182 4.01 -52.32 -42.83
C ASN A 182 3.25 -53.65 -42.82
N GLU A 183 3.96 -54.79 -42.74
CA GLU A 183 3.33 -56.09 -42.75
C GLU A 183 2.90 -56.58 -41.36
N ARG A 184 3.61 -56.14 -40.30
CA ARG A 184 3.30 -56.46 -38.90
C ARG A 184 3.54 -55.29 -37.94
N PRO A 185 2.73 -54.24 -38.03
CA PRO A 185 2.86 -53.11 -37.11
C PRO A 185 2.50 -53.51 -35.68
N LEU A 186 3.25 -53.03 -34.70
CA LEU A 186 2.94 -53.10 -33.29
C LEU A 186 2.84 -51.70 -32.71
N LEU A 187 2.06 -51.50 -31.66
CA LEU A 187 2.03 -50.27 -30.88
C LEU A 187 2.78 -50.46 -29.57
N VAL A 188 3.78 -49.63 -29.34
CA VAL A 188 4.38 -49.43 -28.01
C VAL A 188 3.51 -48.47 -27.25
N SER A 189 2.99 -48.91 -26.12
CA SER A 189 2.22 -48.13 -25.17
C SER A 189 3.09 -47.82 -23.96
N ILE A 190 3.36 -46.56 -23.71
CA ILE A 190 3.99 -46.08 -22.47
C ILE A 190 2.89 -45.48 -21.60
N VAL A 191 2.75 -45.95 -20.38
CA VAL A 191 1.67 -45.59 -19.47
C VAL A 191 2.22 -44.85 -18.26
N ASN A 192 1.74 -43.63 -18.01
CA ASN A 192 2.07 -42.83 -16.84
C ASN A 192 0.86 -42.74 -15.92
N ASP A 193 1.01 -43.14 -14.66
CA ASP A 193 -0.03 -42.94 -13.64
C ASP A 193 -0.08 -41.49 -13.20
N VAL A 194 -1.20 -40.82 -13.48
CA VAL A 194 -1.46 -39.42 -13.13
C VAL A 194 -2.51 -39.27 -12.02
N SER A 195 -2.91 -40.37 -11.39
CA SER A 195 -4.00 -40.42 -10.40
C SER A 195 -3.74 -39.53 -9.20
N ALA A 196 -2.50 -39.48 -8.68
CA ALA A 196 -2.12 -38.64 -7.56
C ALA A 196 -2.15 -37.16 -7.96
N ARG A 197 -1.58 -36.83 -9.14
CA ARG A 197 -1.61 -35.45 -9.68
C ARG A 197 -3.04 -34.97 -9.84
N ARG A 198 -3.91 -35.73 -10.46
CA ARG A 198 -5.32 -35.36 -10.67
C ARG A 198 -6.14 -35.24 -9.38
N ARG A 199 -5.82 -36.03 -8.36
CA ARG A 199 -6.43 -35.87 -7.03
C ARG A 199 -6.02 -34.56 -6.39
N ALA A 200 -4.72 -34.24 -6.38
CA ALA A 200 -4.21 -32.99 -5.84
C ALA A 200 -4.75 -31.75 -6.59
N GLU A 201 -4.85 -31.83 -7.92
CA GLU A 201 -5.44 -30.75 -8.73
C GLU A 201 -6.92 -30.50 -8.37
N ARG A 202 -7.71 -31.57 -8.18
CA ARG A 202 -9.12 -31.45 -7.77
C ARG A 202 -9.26 -30.89 -6.36
N GLU A 203 -8.43 -31.34 -5.42
CA GLU A 203 -8.41 -30.81 -4.06
C GLU A 203 -8.03 -29.32 -4.05
N LEU A 204 -6.99 -28.95 -4.81
CA LEU A 204 -6.55 -27.57 -4.94
C LEU A 204 -7.67 -26.67 -5.51
N GLU A 205 -8.36 -27.13 -6.52
CA GLU A 205 -9.50 -26.40 -7.12
C GLU A 205 -10.64 -26.21 -6.11
N GLN A 206 -10.95 -27.24 -5.32
CA GLN A 206 -11.94 -27.13 -4.24
C GLN A 206 -11.51 -26.15 -3.15
N TYR A 207 -10.24 -26.22 -2.72
CA TYR A 207 -9.70 -25.28 -1.75
C TYR A 207 -9.71 -23.85 -2.28
N ARG A 208 -9.35 -23.65 -3.55
CA ARG A 208 -9.38 -22.34 -4.19
C ARG A 208 -10.78 -21.77 -4.20
N GLY A 209 -11.77 -22.53 -4.64
CA GLY A 209 -13.17 -22.09 -4.64
C GLY A 209 -13.68 -21.75 -3.25
N HIS A 210 -13.35 -22.55 -2.24
CA HIS A 210 -13.71 -22.27 -0.85
C HIS A 210 -13.03 -21.00 -0.31
N LEU A 211 -11.75 -20.81 -0.62
CA LEU A 211 -11.01 -19.59 -0.23
C LEU A 211 -11.59 -18.33 -0.89
N GLU A 212 -11.91 -18.39 -2.18
CA GLU A 212 -12.53 -17.27 -2.91
C GLU A 212 -13.88 -16.88 -2.27
N GLU A 213 -14.70 -17.86 -1.92
CA GLU A 213 -15.99 -17.62 -1.24
C GLU A 213 -15.80 -17.04 0.18
N LEU A 214 -14.83 -17.55 0.94
CA LEU A 214 -14.51 -17.04 2.27
C LEU A 214 -13.98 -15.62 2.21
N VAL A 215 -13.08 -15.31 1.27
CA VAL A 215 -12.53 -13.97 1.06
C VAL A 215 -13.65 -12.99 0.67
N ALA A 216 -14.53 -13.38 -0.26
CA ALA A 216 -15.66 -12.55 -0.66
C ALA A 216 -16.60 -12.27 0.52
N SER A 217 -16.93 -13.28 1.32
CA SER A 217 -17.78 -13.16 2.51
C SER A 217 -17.14 -12.23 3.56
N ARG A 218 -15.86 -12.45 3.88
CA ARG A 218 -15.14 -11.62 4.87
C ARG A 218 -14.94 -10.18 4.41
N THR A 219 -14.68 -9.99 3.12
CA THR A 219 -14.56 -8.64 2.54
C THR A 219 -15.88 -7.88 2.64
N ALA A 220 -17.00 -8.53 2.34
CA ALA A 220 -18.33 -7.95 2.47
C ALA A 220 -18.70 -7.63 3.94
N GLU A 221 -18.31 -8.48 4.88
CA GLU A 221 -18.50 -8.27 6.31
C GLU A 221 -17.68 -7.08 6.83
N LEU A 222 -16.38 -7.04 6.48
CA LEU A 222 -15.50 -5.92 6.82
C LEU A 222 -15.97 -4.59 6.24
N MET A 223 -16.44 -4.60 4.99
CA MET A 223 -16.96 -3.39 4.33
C MET A 223 -18.22 -2.86 5.06
N ARG A 224 -19.13 -3.76 5.43
CA ARG A 224 -20.33 -3.37 6.23
C ARG A 224 -19.95 -2.81 7.59
N ALA A 225 -19.03 -3.46 8.31
CA ALA A 225 -18.57 -3.00 9.61
C ALA A 225 -17.87 -1.64 9.50
N LYS A 226 -17.03 -1.45 8.47
CA LYS A 226 -16.37 -0.17 8.18
C LYS A 226 -17.37 0.95 7.93
N LEU A 227 -18.34 0.74 7.04
CA LEU A 227 -19.37 1.75 6.72
C LEU A 227 -20.21 2.10 7.95
N ALA A 228 -20.56 1.11 8.79
CA ALA A 228 -21.29 1.36 10.02
C ALA A 228 -20.47 2.20 11.01
N ALA A 229 -19.17 1.90 11.16
CA ALA A 229 -18.28 2.67 12.02
C ALA A 229 -18.06 4.10 11.51
N GLU A 230 -17.87 4.30 10.20
CA GLU A 230 -17.76 5.62 9.58
C GLU A 230 -19.03 6.44 9.77
N SER A 231 -20.21 5.85 9.54
CA SER A 231 -21.51 6.51 9.74
C SER A 231 -21.70 6.90 11.22
N ALA A 232 -21.37 6.02 12.16
CA ALA A 232 -21.43 6.33 13.58
C ALA A 232 -20.50 7.47 13.97
N ASN A 233 -19.29 7.52 13.40
CA ASN A 233 -18.33 8.59 13.67
C ASN A 233 -18.79 9.95 13.11
N VAL A 234 -19.37 9.96 11.92
CA VAL A 234 -19.98 11.17 11.32
C VAL A 234 -21.14 11.67 12.18
N ALA A 235 -22.03 10.76 12.61
CA ALA A 235 -23.15 11.11 13.47
C ALA A 235 -22.68 11.65 14.83
N LYS A 236 -21.66 11.03 15.47
CA LYS A 236 -21.03 11.49 16.72
C LYS A 236 -20.50 12.91 16.57
N SER A 237 -19.75 13.18 15.47
CA SER A 237 -19.17 14.50 15.23
C SER A 237 -20.22 15.58 14.99
N ALA A 238 -21.27 15.27 14.22
CA ALA A 238 -22.39 16.18 13.98
C ALA A 238 -23.17 16.47 15.27
N PHE A 239 -23.44 15.46 16.08
CA PHE A 239 -24.09 15.60 17.37
C PHE A 239 -23.30 16.52 18.30
N LEU A 240 -21.98 16.30 18.45
CA LEU A 240 -21.13 17.12 19.31
C LEU A 240 -21.05 18.58 18.82
N ALA A 241 -20.97 18.79 17.49
CA ALA A 241 -20.98 20.14 16.93
C ALA A 241 -22.28 20.90 17.23
N ASN A 242 -23.43 20.24 17.05
CA ASN A 242 -24.74 20.82 17.37
C ASN A 242 -24.87 21.09 18.88
N MET A 243 -24.50 20.11 19.73
CA MET A 243 -24.54 20.27 21.18
C MET A 243 -23.68 21.43 21.67
N SER A 244 -22.52 21.67 21.04
CA SER A 244 -21.72 22.84 21.41
C SER A 244 -22.40 24.16 21.11
N HIS A 245 -23.06 24.29 19.96
CA HIS A 245 -23.85 25.48 19.65
C HIS A 245 -24.97 25.66 20.68
N GLU A 246 -25.74 24.60 20.95
CA GLU A 246 -26.84 24.61 21.91
C GLU A 246 -26.41 24.92 23.37
N LEU A 247 -25.18 24.56 23.75
CA LEU A 247 -24.62 24.86 25.06
C LEU A 247 -23.94 26.24 25.11
N ARG A 248 -23.30 26.67 24.02
CA ARG A 248 -22.61 27.96 23.94
C ARG A 248 -23.57 29.15 24.06
N THR A 249 -24.71 29.07 23.39
CA THR A 249 -25.72 30.11 23.38
C THR A 249 -26.20 30.51 24.79
N PRO A 250 -26.77 29.58 25.64
CA PRO A 250 -27.19 29.94 26.97
C PRO A 250 -26.01 30.36 27.89
N MET A 251 -24.83 29.78 27.68
CA MET A 251 -23.65 30.15 28.47
C MET A 251 -23.19 31.57 28.18
N ASN A 252 -23.14 31.96 26.90
CA ASN A 252 -22.82 33.34 26.51
C ASN A 252 -23.85 34.32 27.09
N ALA A 253 -25.14 33.89 27.16
CA ALA A 253 -26.20 34.63 27.80
C ALA A 253 -25.91 34.91 29.30
N ILE A 254 -25.55 33.84 30.02
CA ILE A 254 -25.24 33.96 31.47
C ILE A 254 -24.03 34.86 31.69
N LEU A 255 -22.95 34.68 30.89
CA LEU A 255 -21.75 35.50 31.01
C LEU A 255 -21.98 36.97 30.61
N GLY A 256 -22.77 37.21 29.55
CA GLY A 256 -23.20 38.54 29.17
C GLY A 256 -23.94 39.26 30.27
N MET A 257 -24.97 38.61 30.87
CA MET A 257 -25.71 39.14 32.00
C MET A 257 -24.85 39.39 33.25
N ALA A 258 -23.93 38.45 33.57
CA ALA A 258 -23.00 38.64 34.67
C ALA A 258 -22.09 39.87 34.44
N THR A 259 -21.63 40.06 33.21
CA THR A 259 -20.80 41.24 32.82
C THR A 259 -21.60 42.54 32.90
N LEU A 260 -22.83 42.56 32.41
CA LEU A 260 -23.73 43.71 32.50
C LEU A 260 -24.00 44.11 33.95
N LEU A 261 -24.36 43.11 34.81
CA LEU A 261 -24.58 43.35 36.23
C LEU A 261 -23.33 43.90 36.94
N ARG A 262 -22.14 43.44 36.58
CA ARG A 262 -20.88 43.88 37.15
C ARG A 262 -20.56 45.35 36.81
N ARG A 263 -21.00 45.84 35.64
CA ARG A 263 -20.85 47.27 35.22
C ARG A 263 -21.93 48.19 35.83
N SER A 264 -23.00 47.64 36.44
CA SER A 264 -23.95 48.41 37.20
C SER A 264 -23.47 48.61 38.65
N ALA A 265 -24.15 49.49 39.43
CA ALA A 265 -23.78 49.73 40.82
C ALA A 265 -24.07 48.48 41.69
N VAL A 266 -23.05 47.62 41.85
CA VAL A 266 -23.11 46.39 42.64
C VAL A 266 -22.35 46.52 43.97
N THR A 267 -22.81 45.86 45.00
CA THR A 267 -22.08 45.78 46.27
C THR A 267 -20.85 44.86 46.11
N PRO A 268 -19.79 44.98 46.94
CA PRO A 268 -18.60 44.12 46.88
C PRO A 268 -18.95 42.60 46.97
N ALA A 269 -19.95 42.26 47.80
CA ALA A 269 -20.41 40.87 47.91
C ALA A 269 -21.13 40.35 46.64
N GLN A 270 -21.77 41.22 45.88
CA GLN A 270 -22.38 40.88 44.60
C GLN A 270 -21.29 40.75 43.51
N ALA A 271 -20.28 41.64 43.52
CA ALA A 271 -19.15 41.58 42.60
C ALA A 271 -18.40 40.27 42.74
N ASP A 272 -18.09 39.79 43.95
CA ASP A 272 -17.45 38.48 44.19
C ASP A 272 -18.30 37.31 43.65
N LYS A 273 -19.63 37.35 43.79
CA LYS A 273 -20.53 36.32 43.26
C LYS A 273 -20.57 36.32 41.73
N LEU A 274 -20.59 37.52 41.12
CA LEU A 274 -20.58 37.67 39.67
C LEU A 274 -19.26 37.21 39.07
N GLU A 275 -18.12 37.46 39.72
CA GLU A 275 -16.82 36.96 39.32
C GLU A 275 -16.75 35.41 39.34
N LYS A 276 -17.33 34.80 40.37
CA LYS A 276 -17.45 33.33 40.47
C LYS A 276 -18.32 32.75 39.35
N ILE A 277 -19.43 33.44 38.99
CA ILE A 277 -20.28 33.02 37.86
C ILE A 277 -19.52 33.13 36.55
N ASP A 278 -18.81 34.26 36.34
CA ASP A 278 -18.00 34.50 35.14
C ASP A 278 -16.90 33.43 34.98
N SER A 279 -16.16 33.16 36.06
CA SER A 279 -15.11 32.14 36.08
C SER A 279 -15.66 30.74 35.80
N ALA A 280 -16.78 30.34 36.43
CA ALA A 280 -17.40 29.04 36.21
C ALA A 280 -17.93 28.88 34.77
N GLY A 281 -18.54 29.93 34.23
CA GLY A 281 -19.05 29.95 32.86
C GLY A 281 -17.92 29.84 31.81
N LYS A 282 -16.83 30.61 31.98
CA LYS A 282 -15.65 30.53 31.14
C LYS A 282 -15.02 29.14 31.19
N HIS A 283 -14.95 28.53 32.38
CA HIS A 283 -14.43 27.18 32.56
C HIS A 283 -15.28 26.14 31.82
N LEU A 284 -16.61 26.24 31.90
CA LEU A 284 -17.52 25.34 31.21
C LEU A 284 -17.38 25.47 29.67
N LEU A 285 -17.29 26.70 29.15
CA LEU A 285 -17.05 26.94 27.72
C LEU A 285 -15.72 26.36 27.24
N ALA A 286 -14.66 26.45 28.06
CA ALA A 286 -13.37 25.84 27.75
C ALA A 286 -13.51 24.30 27.62
N ILE A 287 -14.20 23.65 28.57
CA ILE A 287 -14.44 22.20 28.51
C ILE A 287 -15.23 21.80 27.24
N ILE A 288 -16.28 22.58 26.91
CA ILE A 288 -17.08 22.32 25.70
C ILE A 288 -16.21 22.42 24.44
N ASN A 289 -15.38 23.46 24.35
CA ASN A 289 -14.46 23.65 23.22
C ASN A 289 -13.41 22.52 23.16
N ASP A 290 -12.86 22.08 24.28
CA ASP A 290 -11.92 20.97 24.38
C ASP A 290 -12.52 19.66 23.85
N VAL A 291 -13.77 19.34 24.22
CA VAL A 291 -14.49 18.15 23.71
C VAL A 291 -14.70 18.24 22.19
N LEU A 292 -15.04 19.44 21.70
CA LEU A 292 -15.20 19.66 20.27
C LEU A 292 -13.88 19.53 19.49
N ASP A 293 -12.81 20.17 20.00
CA ASP A 293 -11.50 20.08 19.37
C ASP A 293 -11.07 18.61 19.30
N LEU A 294 -11.22 17.84 20.38
CA LEU A 294 -10.93 16.40 20.38
C LEU A 294 -11.75 15.65 19.32
N SER A 295 -13.06 15.94 19.23
CA SER A 295 -13.93 15.30 18.23
C SER A 295 -13.54 15.65 16.78
N LYS A 296 -13.15 16.90 16.51
CA LYS A 296 -12.66 17.33 15.19
C LYS A 296 -11.34 16.66 14.83
N ILE A 297 -10.44 16.50 15.80
CA ILE A 297 -9.15 15.83 15.63
C ILE A 297 -9.37 14.33 15.33
N GLU A 298 -10.21 13.64 16.12
CA GLU A 298 -10.56 12.23 15.90
C GLU A 298 -11.18 11.98 14.52
N ALA A 299 -11.96 12.94 14.03
CA ALA A 299 -12.57 12.87 12.70
C ALA A 299 -11.63 13.28 11.55
N GLY A 300 -10.39 13.70 11.84
CA GLY A 300 -9.43 14.22 10.84
C GLY A 300 -9.87 15.54 10.18
N LYS A 301 -10.75 16.29 10.84
CA LYS A 301 -11.34 17.55 10.34
C LYS A 301 -10.71 18.82 10.91
N LEU A 302 -9.68 18.68 11.74
CA LEU A 302 -8.96 19.84 12.23
C LEU A 302 -7.98 20.31 11.14
N LEU A 303 -8.21 21.48 10.58
CA LEU A 303 -7.30 22.14 9.66
C LEU A 303 -6.43 23.13 10.45
N LEU A 304 -5.11 23.03 10.30
CA LEU A 304 -4.17 23.98 10.87
C LEU A 304 -4.10 25.24 9.99
N GLU A 305 -4.05 26.39 10.64
CA GLU A 305 -3.84 27.66 9.97
C GLU A 305 -2.34 27.86 9.68
N SER A 306 -1.99 28.35 8.49
CA SER A 306 -0.62 28.79 8.20
C SER A 306 -0.55 30.32 8.26
N ALA A 307 -0.25 30.84 9.46
CA ALA A 307 -0.13 32.27 9.72
C ALA A 307 1.30 32.59 10.21
N PRO A 308 1.73 33.87 10.16
CA PRO A 308 3.00 34.28 10.72
C PRO A 308 3.09 33.99 12.22
N VAL A 309 4.19 33.35 12.65
CA VAL A 309 4.47 33.01 14.05
C VAL A 309 5.72 33.73 14.52
N ALA A 310 5.60 34.53 15.59
CA ALA A 310 6.72 35.12 16.28
C ALA A 310 6.87 34.48 17.66
N ILE A 311 7.92 33.66 17.86
CA ILE A 311 8.09 32.81 19.05
C ILE A 311 8.17 33.63 20.34
N GLY A 312 8.95 34.73 20.35
CA GLY A 312 9.10 35.58 21.53
C GLY A 312 7.78 36.20 21.99
N PRO A 313 7.05 36.91 21.11
CA PRO A 313 5.70 37.42 21.42
C PRO A 313 4.74 36.31 21.89
N LEU A 314 4.68 35.17 21.21
CA LEU A 314 3.81 34.06 21.60
C LEU A 314 4.02 33.61 23.04
N ILE A 315 5.28 33.41 23.46
CA ILE A 315 5.61 32.99 24.84
C ILE A 315 5.27 34.12 25.83
N ASN A 316 5.56 35.37 25.49
CA ASN A 316 5.23 36.52 26.34
C ASN A 316 3.72 36.65 26.56
N ASP A 317 2.91 36.45 25.51
CA ASP A 317 1.46 36.47 25.60
C ASP A 317 0.93 35.38 26.56
N VAL A 318 1.45 34.18 26.44
CA VAL A 318 1.07 33.08 27.36
C VAL A 318 1.52 33.38 28.79
N ALA A 319 2.73 33.90 28.97
CA ALA A 319 3.22 34.32 30.30
C ALA A 319 2.34 35.39 30.94
N GLN A 320 1.89 36.38 30.16
CA GLN A 320 0.96 37.40 30.64
C GLN A 320 -0.39 36.84 31.09
N LEU A 321 -0.92 35.84 30.34
CA LEU A 321 -2.18 35.20 30.68
C LEU A 321 -2.13 34.47 32.05
N VAL A 322 -0.98 33.90 32.42
CA VAL A 322 -0.81 33.20 33.70
C VAL A 322 -0.20 34.09 34.81
N ALA A 323 0.28 35.28 34.48
CA ALA A 323 1.01 36.13 35.39
C ALA A 323 0.22 36.54 36.65
N GLN A 324 -1.09 36.78 36.52
CA GLN A 324 -1.91 37.15 37.69
C GLN A 324 -2.03 35.97 38.65
N ALA A 325 -2.38 34.79 38.11
CA ALA A 325 -2.51 33.57 38.91
C ALA A 325 -1.18 33.15 39.59
N ALA A 326 -0.05 33.37 38.90
CA ALA A 326 1.28 33.17 39.46
C ALA A 326 1.57 34.15 40.59
N ARG A 327 1.28 35.45 40.42
CA ARG A 327 1.42 36.49 41.47
C ARG A 327 0.57 36.21 42.69
N ASP A 328 -0.67 35.82 42.51
CA ASP A 328 -1.60 35.48 43.61
C ASP A 328 -1.09 34.35 44.48
N LYS A 329 -0.28 33.42 43.89
CA LYS A 329 0.40 32.33 44.59
C LYS A 329 1.84 32.69 45.02
N GLY A 330 2.35 33.85 44.69
CA GLY A 330 3.73 34.24 44.97
C GLY A 330 4.80 33.48 44.19
N LEU A 331 4.45 32.97 43.01
CA LEU A 331 5.35 32.23 42.12
C LEU A 331 6.20 33.16 41.27
N GLU A 332 7.48 32.82 41.09
CA GLU A 332 8.37 33.53 40.13
C GLU A 332 8.09 32.99 38.71
N LEU A 333 7.83 33.88 37.76
CA LEU A 333 7.61 33.53 36.35
C LEU A 333 8.84 33.89 35.53
N GLY A 334 9.49 32.89 34.93
CA GLY A 334 10.64 33.00 34.05
C GLY A 334 10.28 32.83 32.58
N ILE A 335 10.95 33.54 31.70
CA ILE A 335 10.84 33.41 30.25
C ILE A 335 12.24 33.22 29.67
N GLU A 336 12.45 32.17 28.88
CA GLU A 336 13.70 31.89 28.22
C GLU A 336 13.44 31.61 26.73
N VAL A 337 13.77 32.53 25.87
CA VAL A 337 13.60 32.44 24.42
C VAL A 337 14.98 32.56 23.77
N GLY A 338 15.47 31.43 23.23
CA GLY A 338 16.76 31.41 22.52
C GLY A 338 17.92 31.84 23.40
N ALA A 339 18.47 30.96 24.24
CA ALA A 339 19.68 31.24 25.02
C ALA A 339 20.91 30.90 24.17
N GLY A 340 21.63 31.91 23.65
CA GLY A 340 22.90 31.77 22.95
C GLY A 340 22.82 31.93 21.42
N ALA A 341 23.50 31.09 20.65
CA ALA A 341 23.57 31.16 19.19
C ALA A 341 22.26 30.82 18.45
N ASP A 342 21.22 30.40 19.18
CA ASP A 342 19.96 29.91 18.64
C ASP A 342 18.92 31.03 18.49
N THR A 343 19.20 31.99 17.62
CA THR A 343 18.21 33.00 17.22
C THR A 343 17.23 32.34 16.28
N PHE A 344 15.93 32.36 16.63
CA PHE A 344 14.90 31.83 15.73
C PHE A 344 14.92 32.62 14.42
N PRO A 345 14.76 31.92 13.27
CA PRO A 345 14.62 32.62 11.99
C PRO A 345 13.48 33.61 12.00
N ASP A 346 13.67 34.74 11.32
CA ASP A 346 12.59 35.68 11.03
C ASP A 346 11.60 34.99 10.05
N HIS A 347 10.30 35.35 10.16
CA HIS A 347 9.27 34.92 9.21
C HIS A 347 8.91 33.42 9.25
N LEU A 348 8.67 32.87 10.44
CA LEU A 348 8.10 31.54 10.61
C LEU A 348 6.59 31.55 10.36
N ARG A 349 6.06 30.46 9.81
CA ARG A 349 4.64 30.22 9.59
C ARG A 349 4.19 28.95 10.28
N GLY A 350 2.98 29.01 10.83
CA GLY A 350 2.33 27.91 11.52
C GLY A 350 0.98 28.35 12.05
N ASP A 351 0.43 27.64 13.03
CA ASP A 351 -0.83 28.02 13.68
C ASP A 351 -0.54 28.63 15.07
N PRO A 352 -0.50 29.98 15.18
CA PRO A 352 -0.19 30.64 16.46
C PRO A 352 -1.25 30.38 17.53
N THR A 353 -2.53 30.20 17.13
CA THR A 353 -3.63 29.90 18.06
C THR A 353 -3.47 28.54 18.71
N ARG A 354 -3.12 27.53 17.93
CA ARG A 354 -2.91 26.17 18.43
C ARG A 354 -1.62 26.03 19.23
N LEU A 355 -0.56 26.72 18.83
CA LEU A 355 0.67 26.82 19.62
C LEU A 355 0.40 27.47 20.97
N GLN A 356 -0.31 28.59 20.98
CA GLN A 356 -0.70 29.30 22.22
C GLN A 356 -1.57 28.42 23.11
N GLN A 357 -2.56 27.72 22.55
CA GLN A 357 -3.43 26.79 23.27
C GLN A 357 -2.62 25.67 23.95
N ALA A 358 -1.71 25.04 23.23
CA ALA A 358 -0.86 23.98 23.75
C ALA A 358 0.05 24.48 24.90
N LEU A 359 0.70 25.62 24.69
CA LEU A 359 1.60 26.22 25.68
C LEU A 359 0.85 26.71 26.93
N LEU A 360 -0.30 27.37 26.73
CA LEU A 360 -1.16 27.82 27.82
C LEU A 360 -1.67 26.68 28.69
N ASN A 361 -2.02 25.53 28.09
CA ASN A 361 -2.41 24.34 28.84
C ASN A 361 -1.30 23.87 29.78
N TYR A 362 -0.05 23.83 29.32
CA TYR A 362 1.07 23.47 30.19
C TYR A 362 1.36 24.54 31.24
N ALA A 363 1.33 25.82 30.88
CA ALA A 363 1.56 26.94 31.80
C ALA A 363 0.51 26.99 32.92
N THR A 364 -0.78 26.83 32.59
CA THR A 364 -1.84 26.80 33.60
C THR A 364 -1.71 25.59 34.55
N ASN A 365 -1.34 24.43 34.03
CA ASN A 365 -1.06 23.26 34.85
C ASN A 365 0.15 23.49 35.78
N ALA A 366 1.24 24.07 35.28
CA ALA A 366 2.42 24.40 36.08
C ALA A 366 2.07 25.33 37.25
N VAL A 367 1.35 26.44 36.97
CA VAL A 367 0.90 27.38 38.01
C VAL A 367 -0.07 26.71 38.99
N LYS A 368 -0.94 25.80 38.51
CA LYS A 368 -1.92 25.07 39.32
C LYS A 368 -1.25 24.14 40.32
N PHE A 369 -0.23 23.37 39.89
CA PHE A 369 0.41 22.33 40.68
C PHE A 369 1.69 22.77 41.41
N THR A 370 2.04 24.07 41.32
CA THR A 370 3.13 24.69 42.09
C THR A 370 2.53 25.57 43.16
N ASP A 371 2.85 25.30 44.43
CA ASP A 371 2.40 26.08 45.55
C ASP A 371 3.40 27.20 45.92
N ALA A 372 4.71 26.96 45.70
CA ALA A 372 5.78 27.94 45.90
C ALA A 372 6.96 27.62 44.97
N GLY A 373 7.71 28.64 44.59
CA GLY A 373 8.89 28.49 43.73
C GLY A 373 8.74 29.21 42.39
N ARG A 374 9.06 28.48 41.28
CA ARG A 374 9.18 29.11 39.95
C ARG A 374 8.47 28.28 38.88
N VAL A 375 7.90 28.97 37.88
CA VAL A 375 7.45 28.43 36.60
C VAL A 375 8.22 29.10 35.48
N THR A 376 8.85 28.35 34.59
CA THR A 376 9.65 28.86 33.46
C THR A 376 9.09 28.37 32.14
N LEU A 377 8.79 29.30 31.24
CA LEU A 377 8.42 29.02 29.84
C LEU A 377 9.66 29.16 28.97
N ARG A 378 9.94 28.17 28.15
CA ARG A 378 11.14 28.12 27.28
C ARG A 378 10.77 27.71 25.86
N ALA A 379 11.49 28.28 24.87
CA ALA A 379 11.53 27.76 23.51
C ALA A 379 12.96 27.48 23.09
N VAL A 380 13.16 26.32 22.49
CA VAL A 380 14.46 25.83 22.02
C VAL A 380 14.36 25.43 20.56
N LEU A 381 15.30 25.89 19.75
CA LEU A 381 15.44 25.45 18.37
C LEU A 381 16.13 24.08 18.36
N LEU A 382 15.44 23.04 17.85
CA LEU A 382 15.99 21.68 17.79
C LEU A 382 16.67 21.39 16.46
N ASP A 383 16.06 21.86 15.38
CA ASP A 383 16.51 21.59 14.01
C ASP A 383 16.16 22.79 13.12
N ASP A 384 17.08 23.10 12.21
CA ASP A 384 16.98 24.24 11.29
C ASP A 384 17.30 23.77 9.86
N SER A 385 16.27 23.48 9.06
CA SER A 385 16.38 23.10 7.66
C SER A 385 16.17 24.32 6.73
N GLU A 386 16.37 24.16 5.44
CA GLU A 386 16.10 25.23 4.46
C GLU A 386 14.61 25.61 4.39
N ALA A 387 13.71 24.66 4.56
CA ALA A 387 12.26 24.83 4.39
C ALA A 387 11.53 25.10 5.70
N ASP A 388 11.98 24.55 6.80
CA ASP A 388 11.29 24.58 8.09
C ASP A 388 12.24 24.50 9.28
N VAL A 389 11.70 24.78 10.46
CA VAL A 389 12.38 24.61 11.73
C VAL A 389 11.55 23.74 12.65
N ARG A 390 12.22 22.97 13.50
CA ARG A 390 11.60 22.26 14.60
C ARG A 390 11.87 23.01 15.91
N VAL A 391 10.80 23.48 16.53
CA VAL A 391 10.86 24.21 17.79
C VAL A 391 10.31 23.36 18.91
N ARG A 392 11.00 23.29 20.03
CA ARG A 392 10.55 22.67 21.28
C ARG A 392 10.12 23.76 22.25
N PHE A 393 8.87 23.69 22.66
CA PHE A 393 8.29 24.53 23.70
C PHE A 393 8.24 23.76 25.01
N GLU A 394 8.75 24.34 26.07
CA GLU A 394 8.86 23.74 27.39
C GLU A 394 8.21 24.62 28.45
N VAL A 395 7.55 23.98 29.38
CA VAL A 395 7.10 24.62 30.64
C VAL A 395 7.65 23.81 31.80
N GLN A 396 8.55 24.42 32.55
CA GLN A 396 9.18 23.83 33.73
C GLN A 396 8.54 24.42 34.99
N ASP A 397 8.17 23.57 35.92
CA ASP A 397 7.67 23.92 37.24
C ASP A 397 8.52 23.31 38.36
N THR A 398 8.50 23.92 39.54
CA THR A 398 9.10 23.40 40.78
C THR A 398 8.03 22.87 41.74
N GLY A 399 6.96 22.30 41.19
CA GLY A 399 5.81 21.83 41.94
C GLY A 399 5.97 20.42 42.52
N ILE A 400 4.85 19.77 42.76
CA ILE A 400 4.77 18.45 43.41
C ILE A 400 5.46 17.32 42.65
N GLY A 401 5.71 17.49 41.34
CA GLY A 401 6.19 16.42 40.48
C GLY A 401 5.18 15.29 40.31
N ILE A 402 5.54 14.28 39.51
CA ILE A 402 4.66 13.21 39.10
C ILE A 402 5.34 11.86 39.33
N ALA A 403 4.62 10.91 39.90
CA ALA A 403 5.13 9.57 40.13
C ALA A 403 5.32 8.78 38.82
N PRO A 404 6.34 7.91 38.71
CA PRO A 404 6.66 7.20 37.46
C PRO A 404 5.52 6.34 36.90
N ASP A 405 4.70 5.76 37.79
CA ASP A 405 3.54 4.95 37.43
C ASP A 405 2.38 5.77 36.81
N ALA A 406 2.30 7.06 37.13
CA ALA A 406 1.33 7.98 36.56
C ALA A 406 1.77 8.55 35.20
N LEU A 407 3.09 8.64 34.93
CA LEU A 407 3.62 9.22 33.68
C LEU A 407 3.09 8.50 32.42
N ALA A 408 2.99 7.18 32.44
CA ALA A 408 2.53 6.40 31.29
C ALA A 408 1.07 6.67 30.90
N ARG A 409 0.24 7.19 31.81
CA ARG A 409 -1.19 7.41 31.64
C ARG A 409 -1.59 8.88 31.43
N LEU A 410 -0.66 9.81 31.65
CA LEU A 410 -0.93 11.25 31.61
C LEU A 410 -1.57 11.78 30.32
N PHE A 411 -1.26 11.16 29.21
CA PHE A 411 -1.77 11.55 27.89
C PHE A 411 -2.98 10.71 27.44
N SER A 412 -3.65 9.98 28.36
CA SER A 412 -4.91 9.27 28.10
C SER A 412 -6.10 10.17 28.39
N ALA A 413 -7.15 10.07 27.56
CA ALA A 413 -8.34 10.91 27.70
C ALA A 413 -9.08 10.60 29.00
N PHE A 414 -9.51 11.65 29.72
CA PHE A 414 -10.26 11.58 30.96
C PHE A 414 -9.52 10.95 32.16
N GLU A 415 -8.20 10.68 32.03
CA GLU A 415 -7.39 10.27 33.18
C GLU A 415 -6.87 11.47 33.96
N GLN A 416 -6.89 11.33 35.29
CA GLN A 416 -6.33 12.29 36.23
C GLN A 416 -5.34 11.55 37.14
N ALA A 417 -4.22 12.18 37.46
CA ALA A 417 -3.16 11.58 38.28
C ALA A 417 -3.60 11.21 39.70
N ASP A 418 -4.72 11.78 40.20
CA ASP A 418 -5.27 11.54 41.52
C ASP A 418 -6.78 11.25 41.47
N ASN A 419 -7.15 9.99 41.72
CA ASN A 419 -8.52 9.54 41.97
C ASN A 419 -8.98 9.73 43.42
N SER A 420 -8.20 10.45 44.24
CA SER A 420 -8.54 10.65 45.64
C SER A 420 -9.63 11.71 45.82
N SER A 421 -10.56 11.47 46.73
CA SER A 421 -11.77 12.23 47.02
C SER A 421 -11.57 13.66 47.56
N THR A 422 -10.37 14.22 47.48
CA THR A 422 -10.08 15.59 47.90
C THR A 422 -9.95 16.47 46.65
N ARG A 423 -11.05 17.02 46.16
CA ARG A 423 -11.23 17.98 45.06
C ARG A 423 -10.54 19.31 45.34
N LYS A 424 -9.20 19.36 45.42
CA LYS A 424 -8.49 20.65 45.53
C LYS A 424 -8.18 21.26 44.15
N TYR A 425 -8.10 20.44 43.09
CA TYR A 425 -7.65 20.90 41.78
C TYR A 425 -8.44 20.22 40.64
N GLY A 426 -9.61 20.79 40.29
CA GLY A 426 -10.48 20.28 39.22
C GLY A 426 -9.90 20.53 37.80
N GLY A 427 -10.28 19.66 36.85
CA GLY A 427 -9.99 19.80 35.42
C GLY A 427 -10.59 18.62 34.65
N ALA A 428 -10.93 18.78 33.36
CA ALA A 428 -11.58 17.76 32.55
C ALA A 428 -10.66 16.58 32.16
N GLY A 429 -9.34 16.68 32.37
CA GLY A 429 -8.36 15.67 31.93
C GLY A 429 -8.18 15.60 30.42
N LEU A 430 -8.63 16.60 29.68
CA LEU A 430 -8.58 16.65 28.22
C LEU A 430 -7.38 17.43 27.67
N GLY A 431 -6.89 18.43 28.43
CA GLY A 431 -5.88 19.36 27.95
C GLY A 431 -4.59 18.68 27.45
N LEU A 432 -4.04 17.71 28.20
CA LEU A 432 -2.82 17.00 27.80
C LEU A 432 -3.03 16.17 26.52
N VAL A 433 -4.19 15.54 26.38
CA VAL A 433 -4.55 14.76 25.17
C VAL A 433 -4.67 15.68 23.96
N ILE A 434 -5.32 16.83 24.14
CA ILE A 434 -5.47 17.84 23.08
C ILE A 434 -4.10 18.36 22.67
N THR A 435 -3.24 18.72 23.63
CA THR A 435 -1.86 19.18 23.35
C THR A 435 -1.07 18.14 22.57
N ARG A 436 -1.16 16.86 22.95
CA ARG A 436 -0.54 15.76 22.20
C ARG A 436 -1.03 15.70 20.77
N ARG A 437 -2.34 15.75 20.56
CA ARG A 437 -2.93 15.70 19.22
C ARG A 437 -2.58 16.91 18.37
N LEU A 438 -2.55 18.11 18.97
CA LEU A 438 -2.11 19.31 18.27
C LEU A 438 -0.64 19.23 17.86
N ALA A 439 0.24 18.76 18.75
CA ALA A 439 1.65 18.55 18.43
C ALA A 439 1.82 17.55 17.28
N GLU A 440 1.13 16.39 17.32
CA GLU A 440 1.11 15.39 16.25
C GLU A 440 0.66 16.00 14.90
N GLN A 441 -0.38 16.84 14.90
CA GLN A 441 -0.86 17.54 13.71
C GLN A 441 0.15 18.58 13.18
N MET A 442 0.88 19.23 14.07
CA MET A 442 1.97 20.16 13.73
C MET A 442 3.29 19.47 13.39
N GLY A 443 3.28 18.15 13.17
CA GLY A 443 4.47 17.37 12.82
C GLY A 443 5.48 17.20 13.95
N GLY A 444 5.05 17.32 15.20
CA GLY A 444 5.85 17.20 16.39
C GLY A 444 5.40 16.07 17.32
N GLU A 445 5.91 16.12 18.53
CA GLU A 445 5.68 15.14 19.60
C GLU A 445 5.57 15.83 20.96
N VAL A 446 5.13 15.11 21.98
CA VAL A 446 5.03 15.61 23.35
C VAL A 446 5.81 14.73 24.31
N GLY A 447 6.21 15.30 25.43
CA GLY A 447 6.81 14.54 26.51
C GLY A 447 6.75 15.28 27.85
N VAL A 448 7.20 14.56 28.88
CA VAL A 448 7.29 15.07 30.26
C VAL A 448 8.45 14.43 30.97
N ASP A 449 9.25 15.26 31.62
CA ASP A 449 10.32 14.88 32.53
C ASP A 449 9.92 15.35 33.94
N SER A 450 9.75 14.43 34.89
CA SER A 450 9.24 14.77 36.22
C SER A 450 9.86 13.92 37.30
N THR A 451 10.12 14.58 38.45
CA THR A 451 10.58 13.91 39.67
C THR A 451 9.69 14.34 40.83
N PRO A 452 9.09 13.39 41.56
CA PRO A 452 8.25 13.71 42.71
C PRO A 452 8.96 14.60 43.74
N GLY A 453 8.32 15.68 44.15
CA GLY A 453 8.84 16.65 45.10
C GLY A 453 9.88 17.63 44.57
N VAL A 454 10.28 17.52 43.30
CA VAL A 454 11.24 18.43 42.64
C VAL A 454 10.54 19.33 41.62
N GLY A 455 9.61 18.76 40.84
CA GLY A 455 8.85 19.46 39.79
C GLY A 455 8.75 18.67 38.51
N SER A 456 8.21 19.33 37.47
CA SER A 456 8.00 18.72 36.16
C SER A 456 8.43 19.67 35.03
N THR A 457 8.84 19.09 33.90
CA THR A 457 9.05 19.80 32.64
C THR A 457 8.16 19.14 31.58
N PHE A 458 7.09 19.81 31.21
CA PHE A 458 6.25 19.41 30.09
C PHE A 458 6.74 20.10 28.82
N TRP A 459 6.79 19.33 27.74
CA TRP A 459 7.25 19.87 26.47
C TRP A 459 6.46 19.31 25.28
N PHE A 460 6.39 20.12 24.23
CA PHE A 460 5.95 19.68 22.92
C PHE A 460 6.85 20.25 21.84
N THR A 461 6.90 19.58 20.69
CA THR A 461 7.59 20.08 19.52
C THR A 461 6.59 20.45 18.44
N ALA A 462 6.95 21.41 17.61
CA ALA A 462 6.18 21.78 16.43
C ALA A 462 7.12 22.08 15.26
N ARG A 463 6.69 21.75 14.06
CA ARG A 463 7.35 22.08 12.81
C ARG A 463 6.74 23.36 12.26
N LEU A 464 7.58 24.38 12.01
CA LEU A 464 7.18 25.67 11.50
C LEU A 464 7.87 25.91 10.16
N GLU A 465 7.11 26.36 9.16
CA GLU A 465 7.62 26.63 7.83
C GLU A 465 8.38 27.99 7.82
N LYS A 466 9.44 28.10 7.03
CA LYS A 466 10.11 29.36 6.76
C LYS A 466 9.43 30.05 5.60
N ALA A 467 8.97 31.30 5.81
CA ALA A 467 8.43 32.14 4.74
C ALA A 467 9.51 33.01 4.11
N SER A 468 9.39 33.26 2.81
CA SER A 468 10.23 34.27 2.15
C SER A 468 9.91 35.66 2.68
N ALA A 469 10.92 36.54 2.75
CA ALA A 469 10.83 37.89 3.31
C ALA A 469 9.75 38.81 2.69
N GLU A 470 9.22 38.44 1.51
CA GLU A 470 8.18 39.21 0.81
C GLU A 470 6.76 39.05 1.39
N ALA A 471 6.53 38.07 2.27
CA ALA A 471 5.21 37.77 2.85
C ALA A 471 5.00 38.35 4.27
N ALA A 472 5.93 39.13 4.78
CA ALA A 472 5.86 39.68 6.14
C ALA A 472 4.87 40.84 6.23
N SER A 473 3.66 40.55 6.71
CA SER A 473 2.70 41.59 7.13
C SER A 473 3.14 42.16 8.47
N ALA A 474 3.25 43.47 8.57
CA ALA A 474 3.68 44.16 9.76
C ALA A 474 2.78 43.86 10.98
N PRO A 475 3.33 43.74 12.20
CA PRO A 475 2.56 43.52 13.41
C PRO A 475 1.56 44.66 13.63
N VAL A 476 0.30 44.32 13.91
CA VAL A 476 -0.74 45.28 14.23
C VAL A 476 -0.43 45.86 15.63
N PRO A 477 -0.30 47.18 15.81
CA PRO A 477 -0.03 47.74 17.12
C PRO A 477 -1.22 47.49 18.06
N VAL A 478 -0.95 46.99 19.24
CA VAL A 478 -1.93 46.88 20.33
C VAL A 478 -2.28 48.29 20.79
N ILE A 479 -3.48 48.74 20.43
CA ILE A 479 -3.99 50.04 20.87
C ILE A 479 -4.57 49.83 22.27
N THR A 480 -3.83 50.24 23.29
CA THR A 480 -4.33 50.36 24.67
C THR A 480 -5.37 51.46 24.73
N ASP A 481 -6.58 51.13 25.22
CA ASP A 481 -7.71 52.02 25.44
C ASP A 481 -8.53 52.44 24.19
N ALA A 482 -8.85 51.44 23.34
CA ALA A 482 -9.65 51.65 22.13
C ALA A 482 -11.08 52.21 22.44
N GLU A 483 -11.69 51.83 23.57
CA GLU A 483 -13.01 52.33 24.00
C GLU A 483 -12.99 53.84 24.23
N ALA A 484 -11.98 54.35 24.97
CA ALA A 484 -11.86 55.79 25.22
C ALA A 484 -11.60 56.58 23.94
N LEU A 485 -10.80 56.03 23.02
CA LEU A 485 -10.54 56.66 21.72
C LEU A 485 -11.80 56.72 20.84
N ILE A 486 -12.63 55.66 20.83
CA ILE A 486 -13.93 55.69 20.14
C ILE A 486 -14.83 56.74 20.73
N ARG A 487 -14.95 56.80 22.06
CA ARG A 487 -15.75 57.82 22.78
C ARG A 487 -15.30 59.25 22.46
N GLN A 488 -13.99 59.44 22.31
CA GLN A 488 -13.42 60.77 22.02
C GLN A 488 -13.57 61.20 20.55
N ARG A 489 -13.38 60.26 19.61
CA ARG A 489 -13.23 60.61 18.18
C ARG A 489 -14.46 60.28 17.33
N HIS A 490 -15.31 59.35 17.78
CA HIS A 490 -16.42 58.81 16.99
C HIS A 490 -17.75 58.86 17.73
N ALA A 491 -17.87 59.66 18.82
CA ALA A 491 -19.14 59.84 19.50
C ALA A 491 -20.23 60.29 18.52
N GLY A 492 -21.42 59.68 18.59
CA GLY A 492 -22.54 59.92 17.70
C GLY A 492 -22.47 59.21 16.34
N ALA A 493 -21.40 58.47 16.03
CA ALA A 493 -21.35 57.67 14.81
C ALA A 493 -22.40 56.54 14.89
N ARG A 494 -23.16 56.34 13.78
CA ARG A 494 -24.26 55.40 13.73
C ARG A 494 -23.77 54.04 13.27
N VAL A 495 -24.07 53.00 14.04
CA VAL A 495 -23.67 51.59 13.80
C VAL A 495 -24.91 50.70 13.76
N LEU A 496 -24.98 49.81 12.75
CA LEU A 496 -26.03 48.81 12.67
C LEU A 496 -25.52 47.48 13.20
N ILE A 497 -26.29 46.82 14.03
CA ILE A 497 -26.05 45.46 14.52
C ILE A 497 -27.14 44.55 13.98
N ALA A 498 -26.78 43.51 13.21
CA ALA A 498 -27.70 42.47 12.74
C ALA A 498 -27.31 41.14 13.35
N ASP A 499 -28.15 40.58 14.20
CA ASP A 499 -27.95 39.28 14.89
C ASP A 499 -29.33 38.74 15.27
N ASP A 500 -29.64 37.47 15.04
CA ASP A 500 -30.94 36.90 15.33
C ASP A 500 -31.18 36.67 16.83
N GLU A 501 -30.13 36.59 17.60
CA GLU A 501 -30.20 36.36 19.04
C GLU A 501 -30.33 37.70 19.81
N ALA A 502 -31.50 37.93 20.40
CA ALA A 502 -31.81 39.16 21.13
C ALA A 502 -30.80 39.49 22.23
N LEU A 503 -30.20 38.46 22.85
CA LEU A 503 -29.26 38.65 23.93
C LEU A 503 -27.88 39.13 23.38
N ASN A 504 -27.38 38.55 22.30
CA ASN A 504 -26.16 38.98 21.63
C ASN A 504 -26.30 40.44 21.19
N ARG A 505 -27.44 40.77 20.56
CA ARG A 505 -27.75 42.18 20.18
C ARG A 505 -27.68 43.09 21.37
N GLY A 506 -28.33 42.75 22.50
CA GLY A 506 -28.37 43.58 23.72
C GLY A 506 -26.99 43.78 24.34
N VAL A 507 -26.13 42.74 24.34
CA VAL A 507 -24.75 42.87 24.89
C VAL A 507 -23.90 43.80 24.04
N VAL A 508 -23.90 43.61 22.71
CA VAL A 508 -23.12 44.43 21.79
C VAL A 508 -23.65 45.86 21.77
N GLN A 509 -25.00 46.06 21.74
CA GLN A 509 -25.64 47.35 21.82
C GLN A 509 -25.19 48.13 23.07
N PHE A 510 -25.24 47.47 24.23
CA PHE A 510 -24.81 48.09 25.50
C PHE A 510 -23.35 48.56 25.46
N PHE A 511 -22.42 47.75 24.93
CA PHE A 511 -21.02 48.14 24.82
C PHE A 511 -20.81 49.35 23.89
N LEU A 512 -21.50 49.34 22.74
CA LEU A 512 -21.35 50.40 21.75
C LEU A 512 -22.01 51.72 22.23
N GLU A 513 -23.19 51.65 22.83
CA GLU A 513 -23.85 52.82 23.42
C GLU A 513 -23.06 53.42 24.60
N ALA A 514 -22.45 52.56 25.46
CA ALA A 514 -21.57 53.01 26.53
C ALA A 514 -20.32 53.73 26.03
N SER A 515 -19.87 53.43 24.80
CA SER A 515 -18.75 54.12 24.14
C SER A 515 -19.19 55.39 23.38
N GLY A 516 -20.48 55.79 23.44
CA GLY A 516 -21.02 57.00 22.83
C GLY A 516 -21.44 56.84 21.37
N LEU A 517 -21.56 55.64 20.84
CA LEU A 517 -22.07 55.37 19.49
C LEU A 517 -23.61 55.32 19.49
N VAL A 518 -24.22 55.62 18.35
CA VAL A 518 -25.66 55.46 18.10
C VAL A 518 -25.91 54.13 17.45
N VAL A 519 -26.73 53.27 18.05
CA VAL A 519 -26.89 51.89 17.63
C VAL A 519 -28.31 51.60 17.18
N ASP A 520 -28.44 51.08 15.94
CA ASP A 520 -29.68 50.48 15.48
C ASP A 520 -29.51 48.94 15.43
N VAL A 521 -30.58 48.21 15.64
CA VAL A 521 -30.56 46.75 15.71
C VAL A 521 -31.51 46.14 14.70
N ALA A 522 -31.08 45.03 14.07
CA ALA A 522 -31.85 44.19 13.16
C ALA A 522 -31.86 42.72 13.65
N GLU A 523 -32.95 42.04 13.46
CA GLU A 523 -33.10 40.63 13.87
C GLU A 523 -32.71 39.62 12.76
N ASP A 524 -32.54 40.12 11.53
CA ASP A 524 -32.13 39.34 10.38
C ASP A 524 -31.57 40.23 9.27
N GLY A 525 -31.14 39.59 8.17
CA GLY A 525 -30.60 40.31 7.02
C GLY A 525 -31.61 41.15 6.24
N GLU A 526 -32.92 40.82 6.26
CA GLU A 526 -33.94 41.63 5.59
C GLU A 526 -34.18 42.95 6.30
N GLN A 527 -34.35 42.91 7.62
CA GLN A 527 -34.46 44.11 8.44
C GLN A 527 -33.20 44.96 8.39
N ALA A 528 -32.01 44.31 8.32
CA ALA A 528 -30.76 45.05 8.16
C ALA A 528 -30.72 45.84 6.82
N LEU A 529 -31.23 45.26 5.74
CA LEU A 529 -31.34 45.96 4.45
C LEU A 529 -32.36 47.11 4.48
N GLU A 530 -33.52 46.93 5.14
CA GLU A 530 -34.54 47.96 5.30
C GLU A 530 -34.00 49.16 6.08
N LEU A 531 -33.30 48.89 7.19
CA LEU A 531 -32.67 49.95 8.00
C LEU A 531 -31.55 50.67 7.23
N ALA A 532 -30.73 49.93 6.47
CA ALA A 532 -29.68 50.50 5.62
C ALA A 532 -30.24 51.31 4.45
N ALA A 533 -31.41 50.98 3.92
CA ALA A 533 -32.07 51.81 2.91
C ALA A 533 -32.61 53.14 3.45
N ALA A 534 -32.93 53.21 4.75
CA ALA A 534 -33.53 54.35 5.40
C ALA A 534 -32.50 55.27 6.11
N ASN A 535 -31.31 54.78 6.45
CA ASN A 535 -30.32 55.49 7.26
C ASN A 535 -28.91 55.27 6.72
N ASP A 536 -28.00 56.18 7.04
CA ASP A 536 -26.56 56.03 6.76
C ASP A 536 -25.84 55.51 7.99
N TYR A 537 -25.07 54.40 7.82
CA TYR A 537 -24.26 53.81 8.88
C TYR A 537 -22.77 54.00 8.63
N ALA A 538 -22.04 54.32 9.69
CA ALA A 538 -20.58 54.41 9.66
C ALA A 538 -19.92 53.01 9.62
N LEU A 539 -20.62 51.98 10.16
CA LEU A 539 -20.17 50.59 10.24
C LEU A 539 -21.35 49.66 10.48
N ILE A 540 -21.26 48.44 9.97
CA ILE A 540 -22.27 47.39 10.15
C ILE A 540 -21.61 46.15 10.79
N LEU A 541 -22.16 45.67 11.90
CA LEU A 541 -21.86 44.39 12.51
C LEU A 541 -22.93 43.39 12.03
N MET A 542 -22.53 42.34 11.33
CA MET A 542 -23.45 41.40 10.68
C MET A 542 -23.18 39.99 11.09
N ASP A 543 -24.14 39.33 11.72
CA ASP A 543 -24.04 37.87 11.94
C ASP A 543 -24.06 37.12 10.62
N VAL A 544 -23.20 36.11 10.50
CA VAL A 544 -23.14 35.23 9.32
C VAL A 544 -24.36 34.35 9.20
N GLN A 545 -24.87 33.87 10.34
CA GLN A 545 -26.00 32.92 10.39
C GLN A 545 -27.23 33.59 10.98
N MET A 546 -28.20 33.90 10.16
CA MET A 546 -29.48 34.49 10.56
C MET A 546 -30.61 33.82 9.76
N PRO A 547 -31.83 33.76 10.34
CA PRO A 547 -33.01 33.28 9.61
C PRO A 547 -33.41 34.23 8.49
N ARG A 548 -34.31 33.78 7.59
CA ARG A 548 -34.84 34.52 6.44
C ARG A 548 -33.74 34.89 5.43
N LEU A 549 -32.90 35.84 5.72
CA LEU A 549 -31.75 36.24 4.91
C LEU A 549 -30.47 36.16 5.74
N ASN A 550 -29.57 35.24 5.37
CA ASN A 550 -28.27 35.09 6.05
C ASN A 550 -27.35 36.29 5.82
N GLY A 551 -26.36 36.45 6.69
CA GLY A 551 -25.48 37.62 6.66
C GLY A 551 -24.63 37.74 5.41
N LEU A 552 -24.23 36.60 4.79
CA LEU A 552 -23.43 36.65 3.56
C LEU A 552 -24.25 37.21 2.39
N ASP A 553 -25.50 36.80 2.27
CA ASP A 553 -26.40 37.28 1.22
C ASP A 553 -26.86 38.71 1.50
N ALA A 554 -27.07 39.06 2.80
CA ALA A 554 -27.33 40.45 3.22
C ALA A 554 -26.15 41.35 2.85
N ALA A 555 -24.91 40.96 3.13
CA ALA A 555 -23.72 41.75 2.77
C ALA A 555 -23.60 41.99 1.27
N ARG A 556 -23.85 40.96 0.42
CA ARG A 556 -23.84 41.12 -1.03
C ARG A 556 -24.90 42.15 -1.51
N ARG A 557 -26.09 42.12 -0.92
CA ARG A 557 -27.18 43.05 -1.25
C ARG A 557 -26.87 44.46 -0.74
N LEU A 558 -26.29 44.59 0.47
CA LEU A 558 -25.82 45.86 1.01
C LEU A 558 -24.80 46.53 0.10
N ARG A 559 -23.84 45.77 -0.44
CA ARG A 559 -22.83 46.30 -1.39
C ARG A 559 -23.42 46.83 -2.68
N ALA A 560 -24.61 46.36 -3.04
CA ALA A 560 -25.35 46.85 -4.22
C ALA A 560 -26.21 48.12 -3.92
N LEU A 561 -26.43 48.47 -2.65
CA LEU A 561 -27.16 49.69 -2.27
C LEU A 561 -26.32 50.93 -2.49
N PRO A 562 -26.90 52.03 -2.95
CA PRO A 562 -26.22 53.32 -3.06
C PRO A 562 -25.71 53.79 -1.69
N GLY A 563 -24.44 54.20 -1.63
CA GLY A 563 -23.80 54.67 -0.40
C GLY A 563 -23.08 53.59 0.42
N TYR A 564 -23.38 52.31 0.22
CA TYR A 564 -22.82 51.22 1.03
C TYR A 564 -21.63 50.48 0.40
N GLY A 565 -21.18 50.88 -0.76
CA GLY A 565 -20.04 50.23 -1.44
C GLY A 565 -18.74 50.24 -0.62
N ALA A 566 -18.51 51.31 0.18
CA ALA A 566 -17.33 51.47 1.00
C ALA A 566 -17.58 51.37 2.52
N THR A 567 -18.83 51.27 2.98
CA THR A 567 -19.17 51.13 4.40
C THR A 567 -18.59 49.85 4.98
N PRO A 568 -17.82 49.86 6.06
CA PRO A 568 -17.29 48.65 6.66
C PRO A 568 -18.40 47.71 7.14
N ILE A 569 -18.33 46.47 6.71
CA ILE A 569 -19.21 45.38 7.19
C ILE A 569 -18.30 44.37 7.89
N LEU A 570 -18.48 44.21 9.18
CA LEU A 570 -17.72 43.25 9.99
C LEU A 570 -18.59 42.03 10.30
N ALA A 571 -18.09 40.84 9.92
CA ALA A 571 -18.79 39.61 10.23
C ALA A 571 -18.73 39.28 11.71
N MET A 572 -19.85 38.93 12.32
CA MET A 572 -19.91 38.34 13.65
C MET A 572 -20.01 36.82 13.46
N THR A 573 -19.06 36.02 13.96
CA THR A 573 -18.99 34.60 13.74
C THR A 573 -18.71 33.82 15.02
N ALA A 574 -19.39 32.70 15.20
CA ALA A 574 -19.10 31.76 16.28
C ALA A 574 -17.81 30.95 16.04
N ASN A 575 -17.29 30.95 14.79
CA ASN A 575 -16.16 30.13 14.38
C ASN A 575 -15.24 30.96 13.48
N ALA A 576 -14.01 31.21 13.93
CA ALA A 576 -13.01 31.99 13.18
C ALA A 576 -12.18 31.13 12.19
N LEU A 577 -12.77 30.09 11.62
CA LEU A 577 -12.07 29.21 10.67
C LEU A 577 -11.76 29.91 9.34
N VAL A 578 -10.66 29.50 8.72
CA VAL A 578 -10.15 30.04 7.45
C VAL A 578 -11.20 30.02 6.33
N GLU A 579 -11.99 28.93 6.26
CA GLU A 579 -13.06 28.79 5.26
C GLU A 579 -14.18 29.81 5.43
N ASP A 580 -14.56 30.12 6.67
CA ASP A 580 -15.59 31.12 6.96
C ASP A 580 -15.08 32.54 6.67
N LYS A 581 -13.81 32.82 6.95
CA LYS A 581 -13.16 34.10 6.56
C LYS A 581 -13.19 34.32 5.05
N ALA A 582 -12.78 33.31 4.28
CA ALA A 582 -12.78 33.39 2.81
C ALA A 582 -14.20 33.63 2.24
N ARG A 583 -15.22 33.02 2.82
CA ARG A 583 -16.62 33.19 2.43
C ARG A 583 -17.13 34.61 2.77
N CYS A 584 -16.77 35.15 3.93
CA CYS A 584 -17.12 36.52 4.35
C CYS A 584 -16.50 37.55 3.41
N VAL A 585 -15.22 37.43 3.10
CA VAL A 585 -14.52 38.31 2.15
C VAL A 585 -15.14 38.25 0.75
N ALA A 586 -15.44 37.02 0.25
CA ALA A 586 -16.10 36.81 -1.03
C ALA A 586 -17.51 37.40 -1.08
N ALA A 587 -18.19 37.54 0.06
CA ALA A 587 -19.47 38.22 0.19
C ALA A 587 -19.36 39.75 0.31
N GLY A 588 -18.14 40.32 0.36
CA GLY A 588 -17.90 41.75 0.46
C GLY A 588 -17.80 42.27 1.90
N MET A 589 -17.62 41.43 2.90
CA MET A 589 -17.33 41.83 4.27
C MET A 589 -15.86 42.20 4.41
N ASN A 590 -15.55 43.14 5.33
CA ASN A 590 -14.23 43.73 5.46
C ASN A 590 -13.37 43.07 6.54
N ASP A 591 -14.00 42.54 7.59
CA ASP A 591 -13.32 41.95 8.74
C ASP A 591 -14.29 41.07 9.52
N PHE A 592 -13.83 40.46 10.61
CA PHE A 592 -14.68 39.62 11.46
C PHE A 592 -14.41 39.86 12.95
N VAL A 593 -15.42 39.61 13.77
CA VAL A 593 -15.38 39.60 15.24
C VAL A 593 -15.91 38.24 15.72
N ALA A 594 -15.08 37.57 16.52
CA ALA A 594 -15.45 36.26 17.04
C ALA A 594 -16.47 36.40 18.21
N LYS A 595 -17.48 35.53 18.21
CA LYS A 595 -18.38 35.34 19.35
C LYS A 595 -17.81 34.22 20.26
N PRO A 596 -17.78 34.39 21.59
CA PRO A 596 -18.32 35.47 22.41
C PRO A 596 -17.45 36.71 22.32
N PHE A 597 -18.08 37.88 22.36
CA PHE A 597 -17.41 39.16 22.20
C PHE A 597 -16.48 39.45 23.37
N ASN A 598 -15.19 39.61 23.06
CA ASN A 598 -14.26 40.28 23.98
C ASN A 598 -14.36 41.80 23.75
N PRO A 599 -14.72 42.60 24.74
CA PRO A 599 -14.90 44.03 24.57
C PRO A 599 -13.66 44.75 24.03
N ASP A 600 -12.46 44.39 24.49
CA ASP A 600 -11.22 45.05 24.09
C ASP A 600 -10.90 44.78 22.62
N LEU A 601 -11.10 43.52 22.15
CA LEU A 601 -10.92 43.15 20.75
C LEU A 601 -12.02 43.74 19.85
N LEU A 602 -13.25 43.80 20.32
CA LEU A 602 -14.35 44.45 19.61
C LEU A 602 -14.03 45.94 19.38
N PHE A 603 -13.67 46.67 20.44
CA PHE A 603 -13.33 48.09 20.33
C PHE A 603 -12.09 48.35 19.48
N ALA A 604 -11.06 47.50 19.57
CA ALA A 604 -9.88 47.62 18.71
C ALA A 604 -10.23 47.45 17.22
N CYS A 605 -11.10 46.47 16.91
CA CYS A 605 -11.58 46.22 15.55
C CYS A 605 -12.42 47.39 15.03
N LEU A 606 -13.37 47.87 15.85
CA LEU A 606 -14.21 49.04 15.52
C LEU A 606 -13.39 50.31 15.27
N LEU A 607 -12.44 50.60 16.14
CA LEU A 607 -11.58 51.79 16.00
C LEU A 607 -10.79 51.81 14.70
N ARG A 608 -10.29 50.65 14.29
CA ARG A 608 -9.59 50.47 13.02
C ARG A 608 -10.46 50.87 11.82
N TRP A 609 -11.72 50.42 11.82
CA TRP A 609 -12.62 50.61 10.69
C TRP A 609 -13.40 51.95 10.75
N LEU A 610 -13.65 52.52 11.94
CA LEU A 610 -14.26 53.83 12.08
C LEU A 610 -13.28 54.98 11.75
N GLY A 611 -11.95 54.73 11.92
CA GLY A 611 -10.90 55.73 11.67
C GLY A 611 -10.57 55.98 10.19
N ASP A 612 -10.96 55.10 9.30
CA ASP A 612 -10.48 55.09 7.90
C ASP A 612 -11.46 55.71 6.90
N LYS A 613 -11.88 56.98 7.17
CA LYS A 613 -12.65 57.78 6.20
C LYS A 613 -11.78 58.35 5.07
N GLY A 614 -10.79 57.62 4.55
CA GLY A 614 -9.98 58.23 3.47
C GLY A 614 -8.79 57.45 2.92
N GLY A 615 -8.71 56.16 3.09
CA GLY A 615 -7.57 55.42 2.56
C GLY A 615 -7.96 54.06 1.96
N HIS A 616 -8.11 54.04 0.66
CA HIS A 616 -8.10 52.77 -0.09
C HIS A 616 -6.73 52.10 0.07
N ASP A 617 -6.55 51.23 1.05
CA ASP A 617 -5.43 50.33 1.05
C ASP A 617 -5.92 48.91 0.70
N LYS A 618 -5.61 48.53 -0.53
CA LYS A 618 -5.90 47.24 -1.18
C LYS A 618 -5.04 46.12 -0.60
N ARG A 619 -5.11 45.82 0.70
CA ARG A 619 -4.23 44.83 1.33
C ARG A 619 -4.79 43.41 1.48
N PHE A 620 -6.05 43.20 1.08
CA PHE A 620 -6.63 41.84 1.11
C PHE A 620 -6.89 41.20 -0.25
N ALA A 621 -6.44 41.84 -1.36
CA ALA A 621 -6.70 41.34 -2.72
C ALA A 621 -5.51 40.59 -3.37
N GLN A 622 -4.46 40.25 -2.61
CA GLN A 622 -3.32 39.51 -3.15
C GLN A 622 -2.87 38.42 -2.18
N THR A 623 -3.64 37.39 -2.05
CA THR A 623 -3.15 36.02 -1.79
C THR A 623 -4.24 35.06 -2.28
N SER A 624 -4.25 34.82 -3.57
CA SER A 624 -4.81 33.62 -4.19
C SER A 624 -3.69 32.61 -4.41
#